data_3fb7a86a591db701134a30e3451268af
#
_entry.id   3fb7a86a591db701134a30e3451268af
#
_cell.length_a   1.000
_cell.length_b   1.000
_cell.length_c   1.000
_cell.angle_alpha   90.00
_cell.angle_beta   90.00
_cell.angle_gamma   90.00
#
_symmetry.space_group_name_H-M   'P 1'
#
loop_
_entity.id
_entity.type
_entity.pdbx_description
1 polymer ?
#
loop_
_entity_poly.entity_id
_entity_poly.type
_entity_poly.pdbx_seq_one_letter_code
_entity_poly.pdbx_strand_id
1 'polypeptide(L)'
;MSTRSEQTLDPRFTDPAQPRGFPGLPPGWRTDRETFRTADDEIDLFCATHRRQDVRGHRAVVVLHGLGEHGGRYMHVPHYVQSDIDWVSCPDQRGHGRSGGLRGDVARFDILADDFASVIRRTDRIVKEACGGRSEIHVLAHSLGGHVALRALFRHPELSRVPVQSVSLSAPFLAIKQRVPWIRKAAARSISRIWGTLQMGTGLDASLISHDPEVVNSYRSDPLVHDRITPRFFTSMIAAFEDTLGRNGGFDIPTQFLVPMDDRIVDSQVTANFFERLQTPAKRLATYEGFYHEILNEIERVRPFQDVVAWIHSHHGHD
;
A
#
# COMPACT_ATOMS: atom_id res chain seq x y z
N MET A 1 12.76 29.68 -32.40
CA MET A 1 13.48 29.40 -31.14
C MET A 1 12.51 29.73 -30.00
N SER A 2 11.80 28.73 -29.53
CA SER A 2 10.86 28.86 -28.42
C SER A 2 11.58 28.44 -27.14
N THR A 3 11.82 29.39 -26.25
CA THR A 3 12.39 29.19 -24.92
C THR A 3 11.41 28.38 -24.14
N ARG A 4 11.75 27.11 -23.83
CA ARG A 4 11.09 26.35 -22.77
C ARG A 4 11.30 27.11 -21.47
N SER A 5 10.21 27.72 -20.96
CA SER A 5 10.18 28.23 -19.60
C SER A 5 10.49 27.06 -18.65
N GLU A 6 11.51 27.22 -17.81
CA GLU A 6 11.70 26.40 -16.62
C GLU A 6 10.43 26.54 -15.77
N GLN A 7 9.53 25.56 -15.91
CA GLN A 7 8.45 25.41 -14.95
C GLN A 7 9.10 25.07 -13.62
N THR A 8 9.07 26.01 -12.69
CA THR A 8 9.34 25.73 -11.26
C THR A 8 8.45 24.56 -10.87
N LEU A 9 9.06 23.41 -10.64
CA LEU A 9 8.35 22.21 -10.21
C LEU A 9 7.54 22.55 -8.95
N ASP A 10 6.24 22.37 -9.00
CA ASP A 10 5.37 22.50 -7.84
C ASP A 10 5.94 21.64 -6.71
N PRO A 11 6.19 22.20 -5.51
CA PRO A 11 6.77 21.45 -4.39
C PRO A 11 6.05 20.14 -4.06
N ARG A 12 4.77 20.03 -4.43
CA ARG A 12 3.97 18.81 -4.31
C ARG A 12 4.49 17.66 -5.18
N PHE A 13 5.33 17.92 -6.17
CA PHE A 13 5.85 16.91 -7.10
C PHE A 13 7.33 16.58 -6.89
N THR A 14 7.97 17.15 -5.85
CA THR A 14 9.32 16.73 -5.47
C THR A 14 9.26 15.39 -4.75
N ASP A 15 10.15 14.44 -5.11
CA ASP A 15 10.23 13.18 -4.41
C ASP A 15 10.89 13.38 -3.04
N PRO A 16 10.42 12.68 -2.00
CA PRO A 16 11.09 12.68 -0.71
C PRO A 16 12.49 12.04 -0.84
N ALA A 17 13.39 12.47 0.03
CA ALA A 17 14.72 11.87 0.10
C ALA A 17 14.61 10.39 0.49
N GLN A 18 15.22 9.52 -0.31
CA GLN A 18 15.32 8.11 0.03
C GLN A 18 16.30 7.90 1.19
N PRO A 19 16.10 6.91 2.08
CA PRO A 19 17.08 6.54 3.08
C PRO A 19 18.43 6.18 2.43
N ARG A 20 19.53 6.46 3.11
CA ARG A 20 20.86 6.07 2.61
C ARG A 20 20.94 4.57 2.37
N GLY A 21 21.60 4.17 1.28
CA GLY A 21 21.77 2.76 0.91
C GLY A 21 20.56 2.14 0.21
N PHE A 22 19.48 2.91 0.00
CA PHE A 22 18.37 2.44 -0.83
C PHE A 22 18.69 2.66 -2.31
N PRO A 23 18.40 1.69 -3.17
CA PRO A 23 18.58 1.86 -4.60
C PRO A 23 17.56 2.89 -5.12
N GLY A 24 18.02 3.75 -6.03
CA GLY A 24 17.14 4.63 -6.79
C GLY A 24 16.42 3.89 -7.93
N LEU A 25 15.77 4.67 -8.78
CA LEU A 25 15.19 4.13 -10.01
C LEU A 25 16.26 3.47 -10.88
N PRO A 26 15.98 2.30 -11.49
CA PRO A 26 16.90 1.66 -12.40
C PRO A 26 17.22 2.54 -13.62
N PRO A 27 18.38 2.39 -14.26
CA PRO A 27 18.69 3.06 -15.52
C PRO A 27 17.60 2.80 -16.57
N GLY A 28 17.22 3.83 -17.33
CA GLY A 28 16.16 3.74 -18.34
C GLY A 28 14.74 3.75 -17.79
N TRP A 29 14.55 4.03 -16.50
CA TRP A 29 13.24 4.27 -15.91
C TRP A 29 12.99 5.77 -15.73
N ARG A 30 11.72 6.15 -15.71
CA ARG A 30 11.25 7.51 -15.40
C ARG A 30 10.04 7.47 -14.49
N THR A 31 9.73 8.60 -13.88
CA THR A 31 8.53 8.79 -13.05
C THR A 31 7.58 9.76 -13.74
N ASP A 32 6.36 9.31 -13.98
CA ASP A 32 5.23 10.15 -14.34
C ASP A 32 4.40 10.40 -13.06
N ARG A 33 3.91 11.63 -12.89
CA ARG A 33 3.12 12.03 -11.70
C ARG A 33 1.81 12.64 -12.16
N GLU A 34 0.73 12.26 -11.50
CA GLU A 34 -0.60 12.73 -11.82
C GLU A 34 -1.50 12.79 -10.60
N THR A 35 -2.59 13.52 -10.73
CA THR A 35 -3.72 13.46 -9.82
C THR A 35 -4.97 13.06 -10.60
N PHE A 36 -5.88 12.37 -9.92
CA PHE A 36 -7.16 11.97 -10.49
C PHE A 36 -8.23 11.91 -9.40
N ARG A 37 -9.48 12.12 -9.79
CA ARG A 37 -10.61 12.12 -8.86
C ARG A 37 -10.91 10.71 -8.35
N THR A 38 -11.28 10.64 -7.08
CA THR A 38 -11.83 9.43 -6.45
C THR A 38 -13.16 9.03 -7.08
N ALA A 39 -13.60 7.79 -6.84
CA ALA A 39 -14.87 7.29 -7.37
C ALA A 39 -16.10 8.07 -6.85
N ASP A 40 -16.02 8.63 -5.64
CA ASP A 40 -17.03 9.50 -5.05
C ASP A 40 -16.91 10.97 -5.49
N ASP A 41 -15.93 11.30 -6.34
CA ASP A 41 -15.61 12.64 -6.86
C ASP A 41 -15.34 13.71 -5.78
N GLU A 42 -15.03 13.27 -4.55
CA GLU A 42 -14.82 14.18 -3.41
C GLU A 42 -13.41 14.77 -3.36
N ILE A 43 -12.38 13.95 -3.69
CA ILE A 43 -10.98 14.36 -3.55
C ILE A 43 -10.12 13.95 -4.76
N ASP A 44 -8.94 14.56 -4.86
CA ASP A 44 -7.90 14.15 -5.78
C ASP A 44 -6.94 13.18 -5.11
N LEU A 45 -6.71 12.03 -5.73
CA LEU A 45 -5.64 11.10 -5.38
C LEU A 45 -4.41 11.40 -6.22
N PHE A 46 -3.26 11.47 -5.56
CA PHE A 46 -1.96 11.55 -6.21
C PHE A 46 -1.45 10.14 -6.51
N CYS A 47 -0.80 9.95 -7.65
CA CYS A 47 -0.09 8.74 -7.99
C CYS A 47 1.22 9.05 -8.70
N ALA A 48 2.31 8.47 -8.22
CA ALA A 48 3.58 8.40 -8.94
C ALA A 48 3.67 7.04 -9.63
N THR A 49 3.87 7.05 -10.95
CA THR A 49 4.07 5.84 -11.74
C THR A 49 5.50 5.82 -12.28
N HIS A 50 6.29 4.88 -11.81
CA HIS A 50 7.64 4.60 -12.31
C HIS A 50 7.55 3.60 -13.44
N ARG A 51 8.15 3.89 -14.59
CA ARG A 51 8.11 2.97 -15.73
C ARG A 51 9.36 3.01 -16.58
N ARG A 52 9.59 1.95 -17.35
CA ARG A 52 10.63 1.93 -18.37
C ARG A 52 10.36 3.01 -19.42
N GLN A 53 11.40 3.66 -19.93
CA GLN A 53 11.27 4.67 -21.01
C GLN A 53 10.86 4.02 -22.33
N ASP A 54 11.46 2.88 -22.65
CA ASP A 54 11.16 2.09 -23.85
C ASP A 54 10.12 1.00 -23.51
N VAL A 55 8.89 1.43 -23.22
CA VAL A 55 7.84 0.51 -22.77
C VAL A 55 7.37 -0.36 -23.92
N ARG A 56 7.72 -1.65 -23.86
CA ARG A 56 7.10 -2.72 -24.66
C ARG A 56 6.39 -3.74 -23.79
N GLY A 57 6.73 -3.77 -22.50
CA GLY A 57 6.16 -4.67 -21.51
C GLY A 57 4.86 -4.12 -20.93
N HIS A 58 3.95 -5.03 -20.61
CA HIS A 58 2.57 -4.73 -20.17
C HIS A 58 2.31 -5.14 -18.72
N ARG A 59 3.37 -5.46 -17.97
CA ARG A 59 3.27 -5.90 -16.57
C ARG A 59 3.46 -4.76 -15.61
N ALA A 60 2.50 -4.59 -14.71
CA ALA A 60 2.51 -3.54 -13.71
C ALA A 60 2.37 -4.10 -12.28
N VAL A 61 3.01 -3.45 -11.33
CA VAL A 61 2.71 -3.63 -9.91
C VAL A 61 2.12 -2.35 -9.32
N VAL A 62 1.02 -2.48 -8.59
CA VAL A 62 0.45 -1.40 -7.79
C VAL A 62 0.92 -1.58 -6.36
N VAL A 63 1.64 -0.57 -5.83
CA VAL A 63 2.18 -0.57 -4.47
C VAL A 63 1.29 0.28 -3.58
N LEU A 64 0.70 -0.30 -2.55
CA LEU A 64 -0.17 0.41 -1.62
C LEU A 64 0.47 0.50 -0.23
N HIS A 65 0.71 1.73 0.21
CA HIS A 65 1.41 2.07 1.45
C HIS A 65 0.57 1.90 2.72
N GLY A 66 1.18 2.00 3.90
CA GLY A 66 0.55 1.87 5.22
C GLY A 66 -0.05 3.16 5.79
N LEU A 67 -0.50 3.10 7.04
CA LEU A 67 -1.08 4.24 7.76
C LEU A 67 -0.01 5.29 8.07
N GLY A 68 -0.31 6.55 7.77
CA GLY A 68 0.53 7.68 8.12
C GLY A 68 1.71 7.92 7.16
N GLU A 69 1.95 7.02 6.21
CA GLU A 69 3.01 7.14 5.21
C GLU A 69 2.48 7.51 3.80
N HIS A 70 3.24 7.27 2.74
CA HIS A 70 2.87 7.61 1.36
C HIS A 70 3.65 6.78 0.33
N GLY A 71 3.17 6.76 -0.92
CA GLY A 71 3.74 5.97 -2.03
C GLY A 71 5.20 6.29 -2.36
N GLY A 72 5.67 7.52 -2.10
CA GLY A 72 7.05 7.93 -2.35
C GLY A 72 8.10 7.16 -1.54
N ARG A 73 7.73 6.51 -0.43
CA ARG A 73 8.63 5.66 0.35
C ARG A 73 8.96 4.32 -0.34
N TYR A 74 8.33 4.03 -1.47
CA TYR A 74 8.48 2.79 -2.25
C TYR A 74 9.22 3.00 -3.58
N MET A 75 9.95 4.09 -3.75
CA MET A 75 10.73 4.39 -4.97
C MET A 75 11.83 3.36 -5.27
N HIS A 76 12.21 2.55 -4.29
CA HIS A 76 13.18 1.46 -4.46
C HIS A 76 12.57 0.18 -5.04
N VAL A 77 11.23 0.02 -5.01
CA VAL A 77 10.54 -1.18 -5.52
C VAL A 77 10.91 -1.49 -6.98
N PRO A 78 10.92 -0.51 -7.90
CA PRO A 78 11.32 -0.76 -9.30
C PRO A 78 12.68 -1.47 -9.44
N HIS A 79 13.65 -1.16 -8.58
CA HIS A 79 14.96 -1.80 -8.60
C HIS A 79 14.88 -3.31 -8.41
N TYR A 80 14.02 -3.76 -7.49
CA TYR A 80 13.91 -5.18 -7.17
C TYR A 80 13.04 -5.97 -8.15
N VAL A 81 11.98 -5.34 -8.69
CA VAL A 81 11.00 -6.04 -9.54
C VAL A 81 11.25 -5.90 -11.05
N GLN A 82 12.29 -5.15 -11.47
CA GLN A 82 12.51 -4.79 -12.88
C GLN A 82 12.74 -5.96 -13.83
N SER A 83 13.06 -7.18 -13.34
CA SER A 83 13.18 -8.36 -14.19
C SER A 83 11.85 -8.77 -14.82
N ASP A 84 10.74 -8.57 -14.10
CA ASP A 84 9.41 -9.06 -14.44
C ASP A 84 8.38 -7.95 -14.66
N ILE A 85 8.66 -6.74 -14.17
CA ILE A 85 7.73 -5.61 -14.14
C ILE A 85 8.29 -4.43 -14.94
N ASP A 86 7.41 -3.76 -15.68
CA ASP A 86 7.72 -2.58 -16.49
C ASP A 86 7.13 -1.29 -15.93
N TRP A 87 6.10 -1.42 -15.06
CA TRP A 87 5.34 -0.31 -14.47
C TRP A 87 5.18 -0.52 -12.96
N VAL A 88 5.48 0.50 -12.17
CA VAL A 88 5.27 0.49 -10.72
C VAL A 88 4.44 1.72 -10.35
N SER A 89 3.18 1.53 -10.01
CA SER A 89 2.26 2.59 -9.59
C SER A 89 2.22 2.69 -8.07
N CYS A 90 2.56 3.86 -7.53
CA CYS A 90 2.61 4.16 -6.11
C CYS A 90 1.61 5.28 -5.78
N PRO A 91 0.32 5.00 -5.59
CA PRO A 91 -0.65 5.99 -5.20
C PRO A 91 -0.45 6.41 -3.74
N ASP A 92 -0.76 7.67 -3.43
CA ASP A 92 -0.98 8.11 -2.06
C ASP A 92 -2.46 7.91 -1.72
N GLN A 93 -2.76 7.20 -0.63
CA GLN A 93 -4.14 6.96 -0.21
C GLN A 93 -4.82 8.26 0.24
N ARG A 94 -6.15 8.30 0.23
CA ARG A 94 -6.97 9.38 0.80
C ARG A 94 -6.48 9.76 2.19
N GLY A 95 -6.27 11.07 2.43
CA GLY A 95 -5.78 11.58 3.70
C GLY A 95 -4.29 11.33 3.97
N HIS A 96 -3.50 10.92 2.95
CA HIS A 96 -2.07 10.64 3.07
C HIS A 96 -1.27 11.35 1.99
N GLY A 97 0.02 11.52 2.24
CA GLY A 97 0.99 12.04 1.29
C GLY A 97 0.53 13.32 0.58
N ARG A 98 0.48 13.29 -0.75
CA ARG A 98 0.05 14.38 -1.63
C ARG A 98 -1.43 14.32 -2.02
N SER A 99 -2.12 13.22 -1.65
CA SER A 99 -3.55 13.08 -1.89
C SER A 99 -4.37 14.02 -1.01
N GLY A 100 -5.56 14.36 -1.50
CA GLY A 100 -6.54 15.16 -0.77
C GLY A 100 -7.12 14.44 0.44
N GLY A 101 -7.96 15.16 1.17
CA GLY A 101 -8.60 14.68 2.40
C GLY A 101 -7.88 15.09 3.68
N LEU A 102 -8.60 15.01 4.79
CA LEU A 102 -8.06 15.30 6.11
C LEU A 102 -7.08 14.20 6.53
N ARG A 103 -5.91 14.56 7.04
CA ARG A 103 -4.86 13.60 7.42
C ARG A 103 -5.35 12.60 8.46
N GLY A 104 -5.18 11.30 8.14
CA GLY A 104 -5.60 10.20 9.00
C GLY A 104 -7.10 10.11 9.19
N ASP A 105 -7.89 10.50 8.20
CA ASP A 105 -9.34 10.52 8.26
C ASP A 105 -10.00 9.85 7.07
N VAL A 106 -10.98 9.03 7.35
CA VAL A 106 -11.95 8.52 6.40
C VAL A 106 -13.26 8.19 7.13
N ALA A 107 -14.39 8.54 6.54
CA ALA A 107 -15.68 8.33 7.18
C ALA A 107 -16.03 6.86 7.39
N ARG A 108 -15.64 6.00 6.44
CA ARG A 108 -15.80 4.54 6.47
C ARG A 108 -14.58 3.90 5.84
N PHE A 109 -14.04 2.85 6.46
CA PHE A 109 -12.86 2.14 5.99
C PHE A 109 -13.00 1.66 4.54
N ASP A 110 -14.17 1.21 4.15
CA ASP A 110 -14.44 0.68 2.80
C ASP A 110 -14.26 1.71 1.67
N ILE A 111 -14.28 3.01 1.99
CA ILE A 111 -13.97 4.07 1.00
C ILE A 111 -12.53 3.93 0.50
N LEU A 112 -11.58 3.52 1.37
CA LEU A 112 -10.20 3.24 0.95
C LEU A 112 -10.14 2.05 -0.02
N ALA A 113 -10.97 1.04 0.20
CA ALA A 113 -11.06 -0.12 -0.70
C ALA A 113 -11.66 0.26 -2.06
N ASP A 114 -12.67 1.14 -2.07
CA ASP A 114 -13.28 1.66 -3.30
C ASP A 114 -12.30 2.55 -4.09
N ASP A 115 -11.53 3.41 -3.39
CA ASP A 115 -10.44 4.20 -3.97
C ASP A 115 -9.37 3.29 -4.59
N PHE A 116 -8.94 2.26 -3.86
CA PHE A 116 -7.92 1.32 -4.35
C PHE A 116 -8.38 0.53 -5.57
N ALA A 117 -9.64 0.07 -5.59
CA ALA A 117 -10.21 -0.57 -6.78
C ALA A 117 -10.18 0.39 -8.00
N SER A 118 -10.37 1.69 -7.78
CA SER A 118 -10.25 2.71 -8.84
C SER A 118 -8.81 2.89 -9.32
N VAL A 119 -7.83 2.84 -8.41
CA VAL A 119 -6.39 2.84 -8.76
C VAL A 119 -6.03 1.65 -9.64
N ILE A 120 -6.48 0.43 -9.28
CA ILE A 120 -6.23 -0.78 -10.08
C ILE A 120 -6.81 -0.62 -11.49
N ARG A 121 -8.08 -0.24 -11.61
CA ARG A 121 -8.73 -0.01 -12.93
C ARG A 121 -8.03 1.06 -13.75
N ARG A 122 -7.55 2.12 -13.09
CA ARG A 122 -6.79 3.18 -13.75
C ARG A 122 -5.45 2.68 -14.26
N THR A 123 -4.69 1.94 -13.44
CA THR A 123 -3.40 1.35 -13.84
C THR A 123 -3.59 0.42 -15.04
N ASP A 124 -4.60 -0.46 -15.00
CA ASP A 124 -4.97 -1.33 -16.12
C ASP A 124 -5.19 -0.54 -17.40
N ARG A 125 -5.99 0.53 -17.34
CA ARG A 125 -6.29 1.39 -18.51
C ARG A 125 -5.03 2.02 -19.06
N ILE A 126 -4.19 2.65 -18.24
CA ILE A 126 -2.98 3.35 -18.68
C ILE A 126 -1.99 2.37 -19.34
N VAL A 127 -1.82 1.19 -18.76
CA VAL A 127 -0.94 0.16 -19.32
C VAL A 127 -1.50 -0.35 -20.65
N LYS A 128 -2.80 -0.63 -20.76
CA LYS A 128 -3.44 -1.04 -22.01
C LYS A 128 -3.30 0.00 -23.11
N GLU A 129 -3.51 1.28 -22.81
CA GLU A 129 -3.36 2.40 -23.77
C GLU A 129 -1.91 2.46 -24.30
N ALA A 130 -0.92 2.22 -23.45
CA ALA A 130 0.49 2.27 -23.83
C ALA A 130 0.99 0.98 -24.51
N CYS A 131 0.36 -0.18 -24.24
CA CYS A 131 0.88 -1.51 -24.62
C CYS A 131 -0.07 -2.29 -25.56
N GLY A 132 -0.79 -1.58 -26.43
CA GLY A 132 -1.60 -2.21 -27.48
C GLY A 132 -2.75 -3.09 -26.94
N GLY A 133 -3.39 -2.66 -25.87
CA GLY A 133 -4.57 -3.32 -25.27
C GLY A 133 -4.25 -4.42 -24.25
N ARG A 134 -2.98 -4.68 -23.98
CA ARG A 134 -2.55 -5.70 -22.97
C ARG A 134 -2.18 -5.06 -21.65
N SER A 135 -2.52 -5.73 -20.54
CA SER A 135 -2.00 -5.42 -19.22
C SER A 135 -2.04 -6.66 -18.33
N GLU A 136 -1.10 -6.74 -17.40
CA GLU A 136 -1.07 -7.67 -16.27
C GLU A 136 -0.78 -6.86 -15.02
N ILE A 137 -1.60 -7.03 -14.00
CA ILE A 137 -1.49 -6.25 -12.77
C ILE A 137 -1.11 -7.18 -11.61
N HIS A 138 -0.09 -6.81 -10.88
CA HIS A 138 0.23 -7.39 -9.58
C HIS A 138 0.01 -6.34 -8.48
N VAL A 139 -0.24 -6.78 -7.26
CA VAL A 139 -0.43 -5.89 -6.11
C VAL A 139 0.64 -6.21 -5.07
N LEU A 140 1.30 -5.17 -4.56
CA LEU A 140 2.16 -5.22 -3.39
C LEU A 140 1.64 -4.22 -2.36
N ALA A 141 1.04 -4.71 -1.27
CA ALA A 141 0.37 -3.84 -0.32
C ALA A 141 0.90 -4.05 1.10
N HIS A 142 1.25 -2.95 1.78
CA HIS A 142 1.86 -2.96 3.10
C HIS A 142 0.90 -2.49 4.18
N SER A 143 0.90 -3.17 5.34
CA SER A 143 0.24 -2.75 6.57
C SER A 143 -1.24 -2.39 6.36
N LEU A 144 -1.66 -1.14 6.63
CA LEU A 144 -3.01 -0.65 6.33
C LEU A 144 -3.38 -0.91 4.87
N GLY A 145 -2.45 -0.64 3.93
CA GLY A 145 -2.64 -0.91 2.51
C GLY A 145 -2.94 -2.38 2.24
N GLY A 146 -2.30 -3.29 2.98
CA GLY A 146 -2.58 -4.74 2.90
C GLY A 146 -4.01 -5.08 3.32
N HIS A 147 -4.53 -4.44 4.37
CA HIS A 147 -5.93 -4.61 4.76
C HIS A 147 -6.89 -3.97 3.75
N VAL A 148 -6.56 -2.78 3.22
CA VAL A 148 -7.34 -2.11 2.17
C VAL A 148 -7.41 -2.98 0.92
N ALA A 149 -6.29 -3.59 0.50
CA ALA A 149 -6.26 -4.51 -0.64
C ALA A 149 -7.17 -5.74 -0.41
N LEU A 150 -7.08 -6.39 0.75
CA LEU A 150 -7.99 -7.48 1.12
C LEU A 150 -9.46 -7.05 1.07
N ARG A 151 -9.79 -5.89 1.63
CA ARG A 151 -11.16 -5.36 1.60
C ARG A 151 -11.62 -5.10 0.16
N ALA A 152 -10.76 -4.56 -0.70
CA ALA A 152 -11.09 -4.33 -2.10
C ALA A 152 -11.39 -5.65 -2.83
N LEU A 153 -10.59 -6.68 -2.63
CA LEU A 153 -10.80 -8.00 -3.24
C LEU A 153 -12.11 -8.66 -2.79
N PHE A 154 -12.48 -8.50 -1.52
CA PHE A 154 -13.77 -9.01 -1.02
C PHE A 154 -14.97 -8.21 -1.50
N ARG A 155 -14.83 -6.89 -1.72
CA ARG A 155 -15.95 -6.00 -2.07
C ARG A 155 -16.17 -5.86 -3.56
N HIS A 156 -15.12 -6.03 -4.35
CA HIS A 156 -15.07 -5.79 -5.79
C HIS A 156 -14.75 -7.07 -6.56
N PRO A 157 -15.67 -8.06 -6.59
CA PRO A 157 -15.45 -9.31 -7.34
C PRO A 157 -15.21 -9.07 -8.83
N GLU A 158 -15.65 -7.90 -9.36
CA GLU A 158 -15.35 -7.47 -10.72
C GLU A 158 -13.86 -7.18 -10.96
N LEU A 159 -13.04 -7.03 -9.92
CA LEU A 159 -11.58 -6.95 -10.07
C LEU A 159 -10.98 -8.25 -10.65
N SER A 160 -11.70 -9.37 -10.56
CA SER A 160 -11.32 -10.60 -11.28
C SER A 160 -11.42 -10.46 -12.82
N ARG A 161 -12.15 -9.44 -13.32
CA ARG A 161 -12.21 -9.10 -14.75
C ARG A 161 -11.12 -8.12 -15.20
N VAL A 162 -10.47 -7.45 -14.24
CA VAL A 162 -9.22 -6.73 -14.45
C VAL A 162 -8.12 -7.79 -14.33
N PRO A 163 -7.08 -7.78 -15.17
CA PRO A 163 -6.06 -8.82 -15.16
C PRO A 163 -5.12 -8.72 -13.95
N VAL A 164 -5.68 -8.80 -12.73
CA VAL A 164 -4.93 -8.91 -11.48
C VAL A 164 -4.47 -10.35 -11.33
N GLN A 165 -3.19 -10.58 -11.55
CA GLN A 165 -2.57 -11.91 -11.58
C GLN A 165 -2.19 -12.41 -10.20
N SER A 166 -1.71 -11.53 -9.32
CA SER A 166 -1.33 -11.92 -7.96
C SER A 166 -1.32 -10.74 -6.98
N VAL A 167 -1.39 -11.09 -5.70
CA VAL A 167 -1.31 -10.14 -4.57
C VAL A 167 -0.25 -10.57 -3.58
N SER A 168 0.58 -9.64 -3.16
CA SER A 168 1.57 -9.77 -2.08
C SER A 168 1.22 -8.82 -0.94
N LEU A 169 0.92 -9.37 0.24
CA LEU A 169 0.53 -8.61 1.42
C LEU A 169 1.68 -8.60 2.44
N SER A 170 2.34 -7.47 2.58
CA SER A 170 3.43 -7.23 3.52
C SER A 170 2.88 -6.76 4.87
N ALA A 171 3.05 -7.55 5.92
CA ALA A 171 2.59 -7.23 7.28
C ALA A 171 1.16 -6.65 7.34
N PRO A 172 0.14 -7.26 6.70
CA PRO A 172 -1.19 -6.66 6.57
C PRO A 172 -1.82 -6.35 7.93
N PHE A 173 -2.34 -5.14 8.10
CA PHE A 173 -2.86 -4.65 9.37
C PHE A 173 -4.25 -5.22 9.65
N LEU A 174 -4.31 -6.43 10.23
CA LEU A 174 -5.55 -7.10 10.59
C LEU A 174 -5.88 -7.02 12.08
N ALA A 175 -4.88 -6.76 12.92
CA ALA A 175 -5.04 -6.53 14.35
C ALA A 175 -3.87 -5.72 14.91
N ILE A 176 -4.16 -4.91 15.94
CA ILE A 176 -3.16 -4.16 16.69
C ILE A 176 -2.47 -5.14 17.67
N LYS A 177 -1.13 -5.16 17.69
CA LYS A 177 -0.35 -6.03 18.60
C LYS A 177 -0.64 -5.74 20.07
N GLN A 178 -0.69 -4.45 20.43
CA GLN A 178 -1.02 -4.04 21.79
C GLN A 178 -2.53 -4.05 22.00
N ARG A 179 -2.99 -4.68 23.07
CA ARG A 179 -4.42 -4.68 23.42
C ARG A 179 -4.90 -3.26 23.70
N VAL A 180 -5.80 -2.76 22.86
CA VAL A 180 -6.50 -1.50 23.13
C VAL A 180 -7.58 -1.75 24.19
N PRO A 181 -7.50 -1.13 25.38
CA PRO A 181 -8.49 -1.29 26.42
C PRO A 181 -9.90 -0.97 25.91
N TRP A 182 -10.88 -1.75 26.34
CA TRP A 182 -12.27 -1.57 25.91
C TRP A 182 -12.82 -0.18 26.21
N ILE A 183 -12.38 0.46 27.31
CA ILE A 183 -12.73 1.84 27.68
C ILE A 183 -12.29 2.83 26.60
N ARG A 184 -11.06 2.66 26.04
CA ARG A 184 -10.57 3.51 24.94
C ARG A 184 -11.39 3.30 23.67
N LYS A 185 -11.77 2.06 23.35
CA LYS A 185 -12.66 1.77 22.22
C LYS A 185 -14.04 2.40 22.41
N ALA A 186 -14.60 2.33 23.61
CA ALA A 186 -15.88 2.94 23.94
C ALA A 186 -15.82 4.48 23.87
N ALA A 187 -14.78 5.10 24.44
CA ALA A 187 -14.54 6.54 24.34
C ALA A 187 -14.38 6.98 22.88
N ALA A 188 -13.59 6.27 22.07
CA ALA A 188 -13.46 6.58 20.66
C ALA A 188 -14.78 6.51 19.91
N ARG A 189 -15.65 5.52 20.20
CA ARG A 189 -17.01 5.43 19.62
C ARG A 189 -17.89 6.62 19.99
N SER A 190 -17.84 7.09 21.24
CA SER A 190 -18.61 8.24 21.71
C SER A 190 -18.10 9.53 21.07
N ILE A 191 -16.79 9.76 21.06
CA ILE A 191 -16.16 10.91 20.43
C ILE A 191 -16.40 10.91 18.91
N SER A 192 -16.36 9.74 18.27
CA SER A 192 -16.65 9.60 16.84
C SER A 192 -18.03 10.13 16.43
N ARG A 193 -19.01 10.06 17.32
CA ARG A 193 -20.37 10.59 17.07
C ARG A 193 -20.49 12.10 17.24
N ILE A 194 -19.66 12.71 18.10
CA ILE A 194 -19.74 14.13 18.47
C ILE A 194 -18.69 14.93 17.70
N TRP A 195 -17.47 14.40 17.62
CA TRP A 195 -16.28 15.03 17.04
C TRP A 195 -15.46 14.03 16.21
N GLY A 196 -16.12 13.42 15.25
CA GLY A 196 -15.56 12.33 14.47
C GLY A 196 -14.27 12.69 13.70
N THR A 197 -14.08 13.97 13.36
CA THR A 197 -12.93 14.50 12.61
C THR A 197 -11.82 15.08 13.49
N LEU A 198 -11.90 14.94 14.82
CA LEU A 198 -10.84 15.37 15.73
C LEU A 198 -9.54 14.60 15.43
N GLN A 199 -8.48 15.28 15.02
CA GLN A 199 -7.21 14.65 14.78
C GLN A 199 -6.47 14.35 16.08
N MET A 200 -6.09 13.09 16.27
CA MET A 200 -5.33 12.60 17.42
C MET A 200 -4.04 11.94 16.94
N GLY A 201 -3.01 11.89 17.78
CA GLY A 201 -1.81 11.11 17.47
C GLY A 201 -2.10 9.61 17.50
N THR A 202 -1.53 8.87 16.57
CA THR A 202 -1.62 7.40 16.55
C THR A 202 -0.87 6.76 17.72
N GLY A 203 0.15 7.44 18.25
CA GLY A 203 1.07 6.92 19.26
C GLY A 203 2.04 5.87 18.71
N LEU A 204 2.21 5.80 17.39
CA LEU A 204 3.18 4.90 16.76
C LEU A 204 4.61 5.37 17.09
N ASP A 205 5.41 4.49 17.67
CA ASP A 205 6.85 4.71 17.81
C ASP A 205 7.54 4.29 16.51
N ALA A 206 8.12 5.27 15.81
CA ALA A 206 8.84 5.04 14.56
C ALA A 206 10.05 4.09 14.71
N SER A 207 10.60 3.90 15.91
CA SER A 207 11.68 2.93 16.14
C SER A 207 11.25 1.47 15.97
N LEU A 208 9.95 1.21 15.89
CA LEU A 208 9.39 -0.13 15.74
C LEU A 208 9.11 -0.52 14.27
N ILE A 209 9.34 0.40 13.32
CA ILE A 209 9.07 0.10 11.91
C ILE A 209 10.17 -0.73 11.26
N SER A 210 11.44 -0.47 11.59
CA SER A 210 12.61 -1.14 11.00
C SER A 210 13.81 -1.10 11.94
N HIS A 211 14.73 -2.04 11.82
CA HIS A 211 16.05 -2.02 12.45
C HIS A 211 17.02 -1.05 11.75
N ASP A 212 16.73 -0.63 10.52
CA ASP A 212 17.57 0.31 9.78
C ASP A 212 17.37 1.75 10.32
N PRO A 213 18.38 2.35 10.98
CA PRO A 213 18.26 3.70 11.53
C PRO A 213 18.04 4.77 10.45
N GLU A 214 18.51 4.56 9.22
CA GLU A 214 18.27 5.47 8.10
C GLU A 214 16.79 5.50 7.71
N VAL A 215 16.11 4.35 7.76
CA VAL A 215 14.66 4.25 7.53
C VAL A 215 13.89 4.98 8.63
N VAL A 216 14.24 4.74 9.91
CA VAL A 216 13.60 5.39 11.05
C VAL A 216 13.78 6.92 11.01
N ASN A 217 14.99 7.39 10.70
CA ASN A 217 15.31 8.81 10.61
C ASN A 217 14.57 9.46 9.42
N SER A 218 14.57 8.81 8.26
CA SER A 218 13.82 9.27 7.08
C SER A 218 12.33 9.38 7.39
N TYR A 219 11.73 8.36 8.03
CA TYR A 219 10.32 8.40 8.44
C TYR A 219 10.00 9.58 9.35
N ARG A 220 10.86 9.85 10.36
CA ARG A 220 10.66 10.97 11.32
C ARG A 220 10.79 12.35 10.69
N SER A 221 11.63 12.49 9.68
CA SER A 221 11.92 13.78 9.04
C SER A 221 11.10 14.06 7.78
N ASP A 222 10.36 13.08 7.29
CA ASP A 222 9.56 13.22 6.07
C ASP A 222 8.30 14.06 6.32
N PRO A 223 8.15 15.23 5.67
CA PRO A 223 6.99 16.11 5.86
C PRO A 223 5.67 15.53 5.32
N LEU A 224 5.72 14.47 4.52
CA LEU A 224 4.54 13.78 3.98
C LEU A 224 4.04 12.66 4.90
N VAL A 225 4.87 12.25 5.85
CA VAL A 225 4.50 11.30 6.91
C VAL A 225 3.72 12.04 8.00
N HIS A 226 2.71 11.40 8.57
CA HIS A 226 1.95 11.95 9.68
C HIS A 226 1.57 10.90 10.71
N ASP A 227 1.44 11.31 11.96
CA ASP A 227 1.01 10.50 13.09
C ASP A 227 -0.49 10.66 13.43
N ARG A 228 -1.31 11.10 12.49
CA ARG A 228 -2.71 11.47 12.73
C ARG A 228 -3.67 10.34 12.45
N ILE A 229 -4.68 10.22 13.32
CA ILE A 229 -5.87 9.39 13.11
C ILE A 229 -7.08 10.07 13.75
N THR A 230 -8.24 9.95 13.11
CA THR A 230 -9.49 10.48 13.69
C THR A 230 -10.29 9.39 14.39
N PRO A 231 -11.14 9.72 15.39
CA PRO A 231 -11.99 8.76 16.08
C PRO A 231 -12.90 7.98 15.13
N ARG A 232 -13.45 8.64 14.09
CA ARG A 232 -14.31 7.96 13.11
C ARG A 232 -13.53 6.98 12.25
N PHE A 233 -12.31 7.34 11.82
CA PHE A 233 -11.46 6.42 11.08
C PHE A 233 -11.03 5.24 11.95
N PHE A 234 -10.55 5.50 13.17
CA PHE A 234 -10.16 4.44 14.10
C PHE A 234 -11.30 3.46 14.38
N THR A 235 -12.51 3.94 14.67
CA THR A 235 -13.66 3.06 14.94
C THR A 235 -14.09 2.27 13.72
N SER A 236 -14.07 2.89 12.54
CA SER A 236 -14.36 2.25 11.26
C SER A 236 -13.31 1.18 10.89
N MET A 237 -12.03 1.45 11.15
CA MET A 237 -10.94 0.51 10.96
C MET A 237 -11.06 -0.73 11.87
N ILE A 238 -11.38 -0.52 13.16
CA ILE A 238 -11.62 -1.65 14.08
C ILE A 238 -12.79 -2.51 13.64
N ALA A 239 -13.89 -1.89 13.19
CA ALA A 239 -15.03 -2.63 12.65
C ALA A 239 -14.67 -3.41 11.37
N ALA A 240 -13.81 -2.83 10.52
CA ALA A 240 -13.31 -3.51 9.33
C ALA A 240 -12.39 -4.70 9.66
N PHE A 241 -11.58 -4.63 10.74
CA PHE A 241 -10.81 -5.78 11.23
C PHE A 241 -11.75 -6.92 11.63
N GLU A 242 -12.75 -6.62 12.47
CA GLU A 242 -13.73 -7.60 12.96
C GLU A 242 -14.49 -8.26 11.79
N ASP A 243 -14.94 -7.48 10.81
CA ASP A 243 -15.62 -8.00 9.63
C ASP A 243 -14.67 -8.87 8.76
N THR A 244 -13.47 -8.41 8.49
CA THR A 244 -12.49 -9.18 7.67
C THR A 244 -12.12 -10.48 8.35
N LEU A 245 -11.81 -10.45 9.66
CA LEU A 245 -11.45 -11.63 10.43
C LEU A 245 -12.61 -12.59 10.62
N GLY A 246 -13.86 -12.12 10.58
CA GLY A 246 -15.07 -12.94 10.66
C GLY A 246 -15.45 -13.62 9.34
N ARG A 247 -14.83 -13.25 8.22
CA ARG A 247 -15.17 -13.81 6.91
C ARG A 247 -14.70 -15.25 6.77
N ASN A 248 -15.58 -16.09 6.24
CA ASN A 248 -15.27 -17.41 5.73
C ASN A 248 -15.39 -17.33 4.20
N GLY A 249 -14.35 -17.75 3.47
CA GLY A 249 -14.30 -17.67 2.02
C GLY A 249 -13.08 -16.91 1.52
N GLY A 250 -13.12 -16.44 0.28
CA GLY A 250 -11.98 -15.82 -0.36
C GLY A 250 -12.33 -15.11 -1.66
N PHE A 251 -11.39 -15.11 -2.58
CA PHE A 251 -11.47 -14.48 -3.90
C PHE A 251 -10.55 -15.24 -4.88
N ASP A 252 -10.81 -15.09 -6.17
CA ASP A 252 -10.13 -15.85 -7.23
C ASP A 252 -8.80 -15.22 -7.70
N ILE A 253 -7.97 -14.76 -6.76
CA ILE A 253 -6.66 -14.17 -7.07
C ILE A 253 -5.60 -14.81 -6.17
N PRO A 254 -4.51 -15.37 -6.75
CA PRO A 254 -3.38 -15.90 -6.00
C PRO A 254 -2.81 -14.87 -5.01
N THR A 255 -2.63 -15.27 -3.75
CA THR A 255 -2.25 -14.32 -2.69
C THR A 255 -1.17 -14.88 -1.79
N GLN A 256 -0.06 -14.13 -1.62
CA GLN A 256 0.94 -14.41 -0.60
C GLN A 256 0.88 -13.41 0.54
N PHE A 257 1.23 -13.90 1.73
CA PHE A 257 1.42 -13.11 2.93
C PHE A 257 2.88 -13.15 3.33
N LEU A 258 3.45 -11.97 3.56
CA LEU A 258 4.83 -11.78 3.99
C LEU A 258 4.75 -11.22 5.43
N VAL A 259 5.05 -12.06 6.41
CA VAL A 259 4.73 -11.80 7.82
C VAL A 259 6.00 -11.70 8.67
N PRO A 260 6.34 -10.50 9.20
CA PRO A 260 7.40 -10.35 10.19
C PRO A 260 7.00 -10.98 11.52
N MET A 261 7.91 -11.74 12.13
CA MET A 261 7.60 -12.44 13.38
C MET A 261 7.89 -11.60 14.63
N ASP A 262 8.77 -10.59 14.52
CA ASP A 262 9.06 -9.63 15.60
C ASP A 262 8.31 -8.29 15.43
N ASP A 263 7.22 -8.30 14.68
CA ASP A 263 6.34 -7.13 14.55
C ASP A 263 5.76 -6.73 15.90
N ARG A 264 5.97 -5.48 16.28
CA ARG A 264 5.48 -4.88 17.53
C ARG A 264 4.29 -3.94 17.34
N ILE A 265 3.86 -3.76 16.09
CA ILE A 265 2.77 -2.88 15.66
C ILE A 265 1.54 -3.71 15.33
N VAL A 266 1.70 -4.72 14.45
CA VAL A 266 0.63 -5.61 13.98
C VAL A 266 0.77 -6.98 14.62
N ASP A 267 -0.36 -7.62 14.91
CA ASP A 267 -0.36 -8.97 15.45
C ASP A 267 -0.17 -10.02 14.34
N SER A 268 1.07 -10.49 14.18
CA SER A 268 1.47 -11.47 13.19
C SER A 268 0.74 -12.82 13.35
N GLN A 269 0.42 -13.22 14.59
CA GLN A 269 -0.31 -14.47 14.84
C GLN A 269 -1.75 -14.38 14.33
N VAL A 270 -2.42 -13.25 14.51
CA VAL A 270 -3.77 -13.02 13.96
C VAL A 270 -3.73 -13.08 12.44
N THR A 271 -2.71 -12.50 11.82
CA THR A 271 -2.51 -12.56 10.36
C THR A 271 -2.31 -14.00 9.88
N ALA A 272 -1.46 -14.79 10.55
CA ALA A 272 -1.24 -16.19 10.21
C ALA A 272 -2.52 -17.03 10.36
N ASN A 273 -3.28 -16.84 11.43
CA ASN A 273 -4.56 -17.52 11.67
C ASN A 273 -5.62 -17.15 10.61
N PHE A 274 -5.61 -15.92 10.13
CA PHE A 274 -6.48 -15.49 9.02
C PHE A 274 -6.07 -16.16 7.71
N PHE A 275 -4.78 -16.20 7.40
CA PHE A 275 -4.24 -16.87 6.21
C PHE A 275 -4.68 -18.33 6.11
N GLU A 276 -4.67 -19.09 7.21
CA GLU A 276 -5.09 -20.50 7.21
C GLU A 276 -6.52 -20.69 6.70
N ARG A 277 -7.41 -19.77 7.03
CA ARG A 277 -8.85 -19.82 6.68
C ARG A 277 -9.18 -19.20 5.32
N LEU A 278 -8.29 -18.35 4.78
CA LEU A 278 -8.52 -17.68 3.50
C LEU A 278 -8.57 -18.71 2.36
N GLN A 279 -9.56 -18.60 1.50
CA GLN A 279 -9.72 -19.42 0.30
C GLN A 279 -9.34 -18.61 -0.93
N THR A 280 -8.33 -19.08 -1.66
CA THR A 280 -7.85 -18.47 -2.90
C THR A 280 -7.19 -19.56 -3.74
N PRO A 281 -7.12 -19.45 -5.09
CA PRO A 281 -6.59 -20.48 -5.98
C PRO A 281 -5.19 -20.96 -5.62
N ALA A 282 -4.33 -20.03 -5.20
CA ALA A 282 -3.01 -20.30 -4.67
C ALA A 282 -2.73 -19.36 -3.51
N LYS A 283 -2.18 -19.88 -2.42
CA LYS A 283 -1.76 -19.06 -1.27
C LYS A 283 -0.42 -19.49 -0.73
N ARG A 284 0.35 -18.53 -0.27
CA ARG A 284 1.67 -18.74 0.35
C ARG A 284 1.80 -17.86 1.60
N LEU A 285 2.35 -18.43 2.67
CA LEU A 285 2.79 -17.70 3.85
C LEU A 285 4.31 -17.74 3.90
N ALA A 286 4.96 -16.58 3.86
CA ALA A 286 6.38 -16.43 4.13
C ALA A 286 6.57 -15.68 5.44
N THR A 287 7.35 -16.23 6.35
CA THR A 287 7.64 -15.66 7.67
C THR A 287 9.07 -15.17 7.76
N TYR A 288 9.29 -14.07 8.48
CA TYR A 288 10.60 -13.43 8.62
C TYR A 288 10.91 -13.25 10.11
N GLU A 289 11.69 -14.18 10.65
CA GLU A 289 12.20 -14.10 12.01
C GLU A 289 13.16 -12.92 12.17
N GLY A 290 13.05 -12.18 13.26
CA GLY A 290 13.88 -11.03 13.55
C GLY A 290 13.54 -9.75 12.75
N PHE A 291 12.49 -9.76 11.94
CA PHE A 291 12.07 -8.57 11.18
C PHE A 291 11.03 -7.76 11.95
N TYR A 292 11.16 -6.43 11.90
CA TYR A 292 10.15 -5.48 12.34
C TYR A 292 9.09 -5.26 11.26
N HIS A 293 8.20 -4.30 11.48
CA HIS A 293 6.97 -4.11 10.71
C HIS A 293 7.19 -3.89 9.21
N GLU A 294 8.09 -2.99 8.83
CA GLU A 294 8.35 -2.61 7.43
C GLU A 294 9.36 -3.53 6.75
N ILE A 295 9.00 -4.79 6.52
CA ILE A 295 9.93 -5.81 5.99
C ILE A 295 10.56 -5.44 4.65
N LEU A 296 9.89 -4.60 3.83
CA LEU A 296 10.40 -4.09 2.55
C LEU A 296 11.40 -2.93 2.73
N ASN A 297 11.51 -2.42 3.96
CA ASN A 297 12.41 -1.34 4.35
C ASN A 297 13.43 -1.79 5.42
N GLU A 298 13.52 -3.09 5.70
CA GLU A 298 14.49 -3.65 6.64
C GLU A 298 15.93 -3.70 6.06
N ILE A 299 16.91 -3.94 6.92
CA ILE A 299 18.30 -4.14 6.52
C ILE A 299 18.39 -5.28 5.51
N GLU A 300 17.75 -6.42 5.80
CA GLU A 300 17.72 -7.61 4.94
C GLU A 300 16.56 -7.61 3.94
N ARG A 301 16.07 -6.45 3.51
CA ARG A 301 14.90 -6.29 2.59
C ARG A 301 15.01 -7.07 1.27
N VAL A 302 16.20 -7.47 0.87
CA VAL A 302 16.39 -8.30 -0.32
C VAL A 302 15.62 -9.61 -0.23
N ARG A 303 15.53 -10.23 0.96
CA ARG A 303 14.84 -11.51 1.16
C ARG A 303 13.33 -11.41 0.84
N PRO A 304 12.54 -10.51 1.44
CA PRO A 304 11.13 -10.36 1.08
C PRO A 304 10.93 -9.92 -0.36
N PHE A 305 11.83 -9.14 -0.95
CA PHE A 305 11.73 -8.81 -2.39
C PHE A 305 11.97 -10.01 -3.27
N GLN A 306 12.89 -10.93 -2.93
CA GLN A 306 13.06 -12.19 -3.66
C GLN A 306 11.77 -13.03 -3.64
N ASP A 307 11.08 -13.10 -2.51
CA ASP A 307 9.78 -13.76 -2.40
C ASP A 307 8.69 -13.08 -3.23
N VAL A 308 8.66 -11.74 -3.26
CA VAL A 308 7.73 -10.96 -4.11
C VAL A 308 7.99 -11.24 -5.59
N VAL A 309 9.25 -11.18 -6.04
CA VAL A 309 9.63 -11.44 -7.44
C VAL A 309 9.29 -12.86 -7.85
N ALA A 310 9.65 -13.85 -7.02
CA ALA A 310 9.32 -15.25 -7.29
C ALA A 310 7.80 -15.49 -7.39
N TRP A 311 7.00 -14.80 -6.55
CA TRP A 311 5.55 -14.88 -6.59
C TRP A 311 4.97 -14.24 -7.85
N ILE A 312 5.44 -13.05 -8.22
CA ILE A 312 5.09 -12.38 -9.47
C ILE A 312 5.43 -13.30 -10.66
N HIS A 313 6.67 -13.81 -10.73
CA HIS A 313 7.15 -14.66 -11.81
C HIS A 313 6.30 -15.93 -11.99
N SER A 314 5.87 -16.55 -10.89
CA SER A 314 5.06 -17.78 -10.93
C SER A 314 3.58 -17.55 -11.31
N HIS A 315 3.15 -16.30 -11.40
CA HIS A 315 1.75 -15.92 -11.69
C HIS A 315 1.65 -14.93 -12.85
N HIS A 316 2.55 -15.01 -13.82
CA HIS A 316 2.36 -14.33 -15.10
C HIS A 316 1.21 -15.00 -15.86
N GLY A 317 0.42 -14.17 -16.56
CA GLY A 317 -0.50 -14.71 -17.57
C GLY A 317 0.28 -15.47 -18.64
N HIS A 318 -0.22 -16.60 -19.05
CA HIS A 318 0.36 -17.31 -20.20
C HIS A 318 0.07 -16.49 -21.46
N ASP A 319 1.14 -16.10 -22.19
CA ASP A 319 1.07 -15.43 -23.51
C ASP A 319 0.38 -16.32 -24.55
#